data_bdfb7677ad70e21e3c8e077249dd0232
#
_entry.id   bdfb7677ad70e21e3c8e077249dd0232
#
_cell.length_a   1.000
_cell.length_b   1.000
_cell.length_c   1.000
_cell.angle_alpha   90.00
_cell.angle_beta   90.00
_cell.angle_gamma   90.00
#
_symmetry.space_group_name_H-M   'P 1'
#
loop_
_entity.id
_entity.type
_entity.pdbx_description
1 polymer ?
#
loop_
_entity_poly.entity_id
_entity_poly.type
_entity_poly.pdbx_seq_one_letter_code
_entity_poly.pdbx_strand_id
1 'polypeptide(L)'
;MQKISKYILIILLTTNNLLLIGEEIIKTSSGIISGFETDKVMNWNDIPYAKPPVGDLRWKAPQLIFKSNEKIISKEGNFCVQEPYKRGGAPGDEEVSGTEDCLYLNIQAPLSSTESKLPVMFWIHGGGNTSGLKDSYNFSKLVQKEKVIVISINYRLGAFGWFTHPSIQS
;
A
#
# COMPACT_ATOMS: atom_id res chain seq x y z
N MET A 1 8.59 -73.70 17.51
CA MET A 1 8.15 -73.05 16.25
C MET A 1 7.51 -71.69 16.61
N GLN A 2 8.28 -70.59 16.55
CA GLN A 2 7.78 -69.27 16.87
C GLN A 2 7.35 -68.56 15.56
N LYS A 3 6.09 -68.13 15.56
CA LYS A 3 5.51 -67.34 14.45
C LYS A 3 5.97 -65.86 14.63
N ILE A 4 6.74 -65.36 13.68
CA ILE A 4 7.13 -63.95 13.60
C ILE A 4 5.97 -63.21 12.89
N SER A 5 5.29 -62.35 13.66
CA SER A 5 4.26 -61.44 13.11
C SER A 5 4.96 -60.23 12.46
N LYS A 6 4.78 -60.07 11.15
CA LYS A 6 5.28 -58.90 10.41
C LYS A 6 4.28 -57.75 10.58
N TYR A 7 4.62 -56.77 11.41
CA TYR A 7 3.95 -55.47 11.41
C TYR A 7 4.51 -54.61 10.28
N ILE A 8 3.70 -54.38 9.26
CA ILE A 8 4.00 -53.40 8.20
C ILE A 8 3.64 -52.04 8.77
N LEU A 9 4.65 -51.21 9.07
CA LEU A 9 4.50 -49.83 9.46
C LEU A 9 4.27 -49.00 8.17
N ILE A 10 3.03 -48.64 7.90
CA ILE A 10 2.69 -47.68 6.83
C ILE A 10 2.98 -46.30 7.37
N ILE A 11 4.14 -45.72 6.96
CA ILE A 11 4.44 -44.31 7.18
C ILE A 11 3.64 -43.54 6.15
N LEU A 12 2.52 -42.93 6.57
CA LEU A 12 1.83 -41.90 5.78
C LEU A 12 2.73 -40.65 5.75
N LEU A 13 3.45 -40.50 4.67
CA LEU A 13 4.07 -39.22 4.30
C LEU A 13 2.97 -38.27 3.88
N THR A 14 2.43 -37.50 4.84
CA THR A 14 1.65 -36.32 4.53
C THR A 14 2.59 -35.28 3.95
N THR A 15 2.68 -35.21 2.63
CA THR A 15 3.30 -34.08 1.95
C THR A 15 2.44 -32.85 2.22
N ASN A 16 2.82 -32.08 3.24
CA ASN A 16 2.35 -30.71 3.37
C ASN A 16 2.87 -29.98 2.13
N ASN A 17 2.01 -29.87 1.12
CA ASN A 17 2.18 -28.86 0.09
C ASN A 17 1.99 -27.50 0.76
N LEU A 18 3.05 -26.98 1.36
CA LEU A 18 3.16 -25.57 1.64
C LEU A 18 3.13 -24.90 0.27
N LEU A 19 1.96 -24.42 -0.14
CA LEU A 19 1.86 -23.48 -1.24
C LEU A 19 2.74 -22.29 -0.84
N LEU A 20 3.94 -22.24 -1.38
CA LEU A 20 4.75 -21.04 -1.42
C LEU A 20 3.91 -20.02 -2.18
N ILE A 21 3.14 -19.21 -1.45
CA ILE A 21 2.55 -17.98 -1.98
C ILE A 21 3.75 -17.16 -2.40
N GLY A 22 4.00 -17.08 -3.69
CA GLY A 22 5.15 -16.37 -4.25
C GLY A 22 5.05 -14.91 -3.81
N GLU A 23 6.00 -14.49 -2.97
CA GLU A 23 6.15 -13.09 -2.60
C GLU A 23 6.59 -12.33 -3.85
N GLU A 24 5.71 -11.53 -4.44
CA GLU A 24 6.05 -10.74 -5.62
C GLU A 24 6.75 -9.45 -5.19
N ILE A 25 8.04 -9.40 -5.44
CA ILE A 25 8.90 -8.30 -5.04
C ILE A 25 9.04 -7.32 -6.19
N ILE A 26 8.74 -6.06 -5.95
CA ILE A 26 9.03 -4.97 -6.87
C ILE A 26 10.09 -4.04 -6.31
N LYS A 27 10.93 -3.51 -7.23
CA LYS A 27 11.96 -2.52 -6.93
C LYS A 27 11.54 -1.18 -7.49
N THR A 28 11.53 -0.17 -6.63
CA THR A 28 11.19 1.22 -6.98
C THR A 28 12.36 2.14 -6.66
N SER A 29 12.29 3.42 -7.06
CA SER A 29 13.27 4.43 -6.62
C SER A 29 13.21 4.67 -5.11
N SER A 30 12.08 4.41 -4.48
CA SER A 30 11.88 4.60 -3.04
C SER A 30 12.30 3.39 -2.21
N GLY A 31 12.55 2.23 -2.84
CA GLY A 31 12.95 1.01 -2.14
C GLY A 31 12.39 -0.27 -2.77
N ILE A 32 12.57 -1.36 -2.06
CA ILE A 32 12.11 -2.70 -2.42
C ILE A 32 10.89 -3.04 -1.56
N ILE A 33 9.80 -3.45 -2.19
CA ILE A 33 8.57 -3.82 -1.50
C ILE A 33 8.10 -5.21 -1.93
N SER A 34 7.64 -5.98 -0.96
CA SER A 34 7.00 -7.27 -1.16
C SER A 34 5.50 -7.08 -1.31
N GLY A 35 4.94 -7.65 -2.37
CA GLY A 35 3.50 -7.72 -2.58
C GLY A 35 2.87 -8.86 -1.79
N PHE A 36 1.57 -8.79 -1.61
CA PHE A 36 0.75 -9.83 -1.01
C PHE A 36 -0.55 -9.99 -1.80
N GLU A 37 -1.02 -11.23 -1.86
CA GLU A 37 -2.30 -11.55 -2.50
C GLU A 37 -3.45 -11.36 -1.51
N THR A 38 -4.47 -10.62 -1.92
CA THR A 38 -5.80 -10.64 -1.28
C THR A 38 -6.87 -10.34 -2.31
N ASP A 39 -8.09 -10.87 -2.13
CA ASP A 39 -9.20 -10.68 -3.05
C ASP A 39 -8.85 -11.00 -4.51
N LYS A 40 -7.99 -12.00 -4.74
CA LYS A 40 -7.52 -12.42 -6.08
C LYS A 40 -6.82 -11.32 -6.88
N VAL A 41 -6.17 -10.38 -6.20
CA VAL A 41 -5.28 -9.37 -6.77
C VAL A 41 -3.98 -9.31 -5.98
N MET A 42 -2.93 -8.85 -6.63
CA MET A 42 -1.67 -8.52 -5.99
C MET A 42 -1.72 -7.09 -5.47
N ASN A 43 -1.24 -6.88 -4.24
CA ASN A 43 -1.25 -5.59 -3.57
C ASN A 43 0.17 -5.24 -3.11
N TRP A 44 0.54 -3.97 -3.26
CA TRP A 44 1.73 -3.36 -2.67
C TRP A 44 1.27 -2.07 -1.98
N ASN A 45 1.36 -2.05 -0.66
CA ASN A 45 0.84 -0.94 0.13
C ASN A 45 1.96 -0.09 0.73
N ASP A 46 1.63 1.18 0.98
CA ASP A 46 2.48 2.11 1.72
C ASP A 46 3.84 2.39 1.05
N ILE A 47 3.85 2.50 -0.26
CA ILE A 47 5.03 2.90 -1.01
C ILE A 47 5.21 4.42 -0.86
N PRO A 48 6.29 4.90 -0.23
CA PRO A 48 6.53 6.34 -0.14
C PRO A 48 6.92 6.88 -1.53
N TYR A 49 6.22 7.90 -2.00
CA TYR A 49 6.52 8.52 -3.29
C TYR A 49 7.29 9.85 -3.17
N ALA A 50 7.40 10.39 -1.96
CA ALA A 50 8.19 11.57 -1.64
C ALA A 50 8.77 11.47 -0.23
N LYS A 51 9.83 12.23 0.05
CA LYS A 51 10.36 12.37 1.41
C LYS A 51 9.28 12.87 2.35
N PRO A 52 9.29 12.45 3.64
CA PRO A 52 8.38 12.97 4.64
C PRO A 52 8.41 14.50 4.65
N PRO A 53 7.26 15.18 4.46
CA PRO A 53 7.19 16.64 4.39
C PRO A 53 7.14 17.28 5.81
N VAL A 54 8.12 16.96 6.63
CA VAL A 54 8.23 17.39 8.03
C VAL A 54 9.34 18.42 8.20
N GLY A 55 9.28 19.19 9.27
CA GLY A 55 10.30 20.19 9.59
C GLY A 55 10.52 21.18 8.44
N ASP A 56 11.73 21.27 7.93
CA ASP A 56 12.11 22.19 6.84
C ASP A 56 11.47 21.84 5.50
N LEU A 57 10.90 20.63 5.34
CA LEU A 57 10.18 20.21 4.14
C LEU A 57 8.66 20.46 4.23
N ARG A 58 8.15 20.91 5.38
CA ARG A 58 6.76 21.32 5.53
C ARG A 58 6.48 22.47 4.55
N TRP A 59 5.34 22.40 3.85
CA TRP A 59 4.90 23.36 2.82
C TRP A 59 5.83 23.50 1.60
N LYS A 60 6.95 22.80 1.54
CA LYS A 60 7.81 22.77 0.35
C LYS A 60 7.28 21.77 -0.69
N ALA A 61 7.72 21.92 -1.93
CA ALA A 61 7.43 20.95 -2.99
C ALA A 61 7.92 19.54 -2.59
N PRO A 62 7.17 18.47 -2.94
CA PRO A 62 7.59 17.10 -2.66
C PRO A 62 9.00 16.82 -3.20
N GLN A 63 9.82 16.19 -2.36
CA GLN A 63 11.20 15.82 -2.70
C GLN A 63 11.27 14.34 -3.04
N LEU A 64 11.98 13.99 -4.11
CA LEU A 64 12.16 12.59 -4.52
C LEU A 64 12.91 11.77 -3.47
N ILE A 65 12.58 10.50 -3.38
CA ILE A 65 13.29 9.51 -2.57
C ILE A 65 14.18 8.67 -3.50
N PHE A 66 15.43 8.47 -3.08
CA PHE A 66 16.38 7.60 -3.76
C PHE A 66 16.95 6.57 -2.76
N LYS A 67 16.15 5.54 -2.45
CA LYS A 67 16.49 4.47 -1.51
C LYS A 67 16.27 3.08 -2.14
N SER A 68 16.61 2.92 -3.39
CA SER A 68 16.23 1.77 -4.22
C SER A 68 16.67 0.39 -3.70
N ASN A 69 17.58 0.34 -2.73
CA ASN A 69 18.06 -0.91 -2.12
C ASN A 69 17.53 -1.12 -0.68
N GLU A 70 16.78 -0.17 -0.11
CA GLU A 70 16.19 -0.33 1.21
C GLU A 70 14.84 -1.06 1.11
N LYS A 71 14.53 -1.92 2.10
CA LYS A 71 13.22 -2.56 2.19
C LYS A 71 12.19 -1.54 2.67
N ILE A 72 11.09 -1.41 1.93
CA ILE A 72 9.94 -0.63 2.35
C ILE A 72 9.14 -1.48 3.35
N ILE A 73 8.85 -0.90 4.52
CA ILE A 73 8.03 -1.52 5.55
C ILE A 73 6.74 -0.71 5.63
N SER A 74 5.60 -1.40 5.45
CA SER A 74 4.28 -0.80 5.63
C SER A 74 4.12 -0.25 7.05
N LYS A 75 3.52 0.91 7.17
CA LYS A 75 3.23 1.58 8.44
C LYS A 75 1.73 1.80 8.56
N GLU A 76 1.12 1.23 9.58
CA GLU A 76 -0.26 1.58 9.92
C GLU A 76 -0.37 3.05 10.30
N GLY A 77 -1.52 3.68 9.96
CA GLY A 77 -1.80 5.06 10.33
C GLY A 77 -1.02 6.13 9.56
N ASN A 78 -0.43 5.82 8.41
CA ASN A 78 0.33 6.76 7.59
C ASN A 78 -0.56 7.68 6.72
N PHE A 79 -1.74 8.02 7.17
CA PHE A 79 -2.62 8.98 6.49
C PHE A 79 -2.32 10.42 6.93
N CYS A 80 -2.66 11.37 6.04
CA CYS A 80 -2.37 12.78 6.27
C CYS A 80 -3.23 13.36 7.37
N VAL A 81 -2.68 14.33 8.10
CA VAL A 81 -3.37 15.04 9.19
C VAL A 81 -4.72 15.57 8.71
N GLN A 82 -5.77 15.21 9.42
CA GLN A 82 -7.16 15.56 9.10
C GLN A 82 -8.08 15.38 10.30
N GLU A 83 -9.23 16.02 10.25
CA GLU A 83 -10.33 15.70 11.17
C GLU A 83 -10.95 14.35 10.78
N PRO A 84 -11.39 13.53 11.74
CA PRO A 84 -12.11 12.29 11.46
C PRO A 84 -13.34 12.54 10.61
N TYR A 85 -13.52 11.75 9.57
CA TYR A 85 -14.64 11.87 8.67
C TYR A 85 -15.29 10.54 8.35
N LYS A 86 -16.53 10.33 8.79
CA LYS A 86 -17.26 9.05 8.69
C LYS A 86 -17.50 8.52 7.27
N ARG A 87 -17.29 9.33 6.23
CA ARG A 87 -17.54 8.98 4.82
C ARG A 87 -16.26 8.82 3.99
N GLY A 88 -15.21 8.22 4.57
CA GLY A 88 -13.97 7.92 3.87
C GLY A 88 -12.76 8.76 4.28
N GLY A 89 -12.85 9.46 5.40
CA GLY A 89 -11.70 10.11 6.06
C GLY A 89 -11.05 9.20 7.10
N ALA A 90 -10.17 9.78 7.90
CA ALA A 90 -9.47 9.09 8.97
C ALA A 90 -10.44 8.44 9.96
N PRO A 91 -10.15 7.24 10.45
CA PRO A 91 -10.89 6.62 11.53
C PRO A 91 -10.56 7.34 12.86
N GLY A 92 -11.51 7.30 13.80
CA GLY A 92 -11.32 7.78 15.16
C GLY A 92 -12.39 8.75 15.61
N ASP A 93 -12.36 9.05 16.89
CA ASP A 93 -13.27 9.98 17.59
C ASP A 93 -12.50 11.22 18.09
N GLU A 94 -11.20 11.33 17.79
CA GLU A 94 -10.36 12.48 18.14
C GLU A 94 -10.66 13.68 17.23
N GLU A 95 -10.37 14.90 17.70
CA GLU A 95 -10.59 16.11 16.90
C GLU A 95 -9.69 16.14 15.65
N VAL A 96 -8.46 15.68 15.76
CA VAL A 96 -7.48 15.61 14.66
C VAL A 96 -6.66 14.32 14.77
N SER A 97 -6.43 13.66 13.65
CA SER A 97 -5.60 12.45 13.58
C SER A 97 -4.74 12.44 12.33
N GLY A 98 -3.83 11.47 12.24
CA GLY A 98 -2.89 11.32 11.11
C GLY A 98 -1.51 11.91 11.38
N THR A 99 -0.70 11.95 10.34
CA THR A 99 0.71 12.37 10.42
C THR A 99 1.08 13.23 9.22
N GLU A 100 2.10 14.06 9.35
CA GLU A 100 2.70 14.77 8.21
C GLU A 100 3.48 13.83 7.30
N ASP A 101 4.08 12.76 7.85
CA ASP A 101 4.71 11.68 7.05
C ASP A 101 3.62 10.79 6.43
N CYS A 102 2.98 11.28 5.38
CA CYS A 102 1.78 10.66 4.79
C CYS A 102 1.82 10.48 3.27
N LEU A 103 2.92 10.86 2.60
CA LEU A 103 3.01 10.83 1.14
C LEU A 103 3.28 9.41 0.63
N TYR A 104 2.26 8.56 0.73
CA TYR A 104 2.29 7.14 0.38
C TYR A 104 1.25 6.82 -0.67
N LEU A 105 1.52 5.77 -1.44
CA LEU A 105 0.60 5.21 -2.42
C LEU A 105 0.44 3.69 -2.24
N ASN A 106 -0.67 3.15 -2.73
CA ASN A 106 -0.90 1.72 -2.88
C ASN A 106 -1.02 1.37 -4.36
N ILE A 107 -0.65 0.13 -4.69
CA ILE A 107 -0.81 -0.45 -6.03
C ILE A 107 -1.63 -1.72 -5.90
N GLN A 108 -2.63 -1.88 -6.76
CA GLN A 108 -3.35 -3.13 -6.96
C GLN A 108 -3.24 -3.56 -8.41
N ALA A 109 -2.86 -4.82 -8.65
CA ALA A 109 -2.72 -5.39 -9.98
C ALA A 109 -3.36 -6.78 -10.09
N PRO A 110 -3.80 -7.22 -11.29
CA PRO A 110 -4.25 -8.59 -11.51
C PRO A 110 -3.15 -9.59 -11.17
N LEU A 111 -3.48 -10.74 -10.56
CA LEU A 111 -2.53 -11.82 -10.30
C LEU A 111 -1.88 -12.37 -11.57
N SER A 112 -2.61 -12.38 -12.65
CA SER A 112 -2.13 -12.86 -13.94
C SER A 112 -2.70 -12.00 -15.06
N SER A 113 -1.86 -11.65 -16.01
CA SER A 113 -2.25 -11.04 -17.27
C SER A 113 -1.44 -11.67 -18.41
N THR A 114 -2.09 -11.96 -19.51
CA THR A 114 -1.42 -12.35 -20.75
C THR A 114 -0.85 -11.14 -21.49
N GLU A 115 -1.21 -9.94 -21.05
CA GLU A 115 -0.75 -8.70 -21.65
C GLU A 115 0.55 -8.23 -20.99
N SER A 116 1.52 -7.84 -21.81
CA SER A 116 2.81 -7.32 -21.35
C SER A 116 2.75 -5.92 -20.75
N LYS A 117 1.66 -5.19 -21.05
CA LYS A 117 1.41 -3.82 -20.56
C LYS A 117 -0.07 -3.67 -20.23
N LEU A 118 -0.35 -3.33 -18.98
CA LEU A 118 -1.71 -3.05 -18.52
C LEU A 118 -1.94 -1.53 -18.45
N PRO A 119 -3.18 -1.09 -18.70
CA PRO A 119 -3.57 0.30 -18.41
C PRO A 119 -3.40 0.60 -16.93
N VAL A 120 -2.99 1.83 -16.61
CA VAL A 120 -2.85 2.30 -15.23
C VAL A 120 -3.91 3.34 -14.94
N MET A 121 -4.72 3.11 -13.93
CA MET A 121 -5.66 4.08 -13.37
C MET A 121 -5.04 4.69 -12.11
N PHE A 122 -4.94 6.02 -12.10
CA PHE A 122 -4.46 6.77 -10.95
C PHE A 122 -5.66 7.37 -10.23
N TRP A 123 -5.88 6.93 -9.00
CA TRP A 123 -7.01 7.39 -8.19
C TRP A 123 -6.57 8.37 -7.11
N ILE A 124 -7.22 9.52 -7.10
CA ILE A 124 -7.02 10.61 -6.14
C ILE A 124 -8.32 10.73 -5.35
N HIS A 125 -8.26 10.52 -4.02
CA HIS A 125 -9.45 10.56 -3.18
C HIS A 125 -10.07 11.96 -3.11
N GLY A 126 -11.39 11.99 -2.90
CA GLY A 126 -12.13 13.21 -2.60
C GLY A 126 -12.00 13.63 -1.14
N GLY A 127 -12.85 14.57 -0.71
CA GLY A 127 -12.91 15.07 0.67
C GLY A 127 -12.59 16.55 0.81
N GLY A 128 -12.73 17.32 -0.28
CA GLY A 128 -12.58 18.78 -0.27
C GLY A 128 -11.20 19.27 0.13
N ASN A 129 -10.15 18.48 -0.08
CA ASN A 129 -8.78 18.76 0.35
C ASN A 129 -8.60 18.86 1.88
N THR A 130 -9.59 18.43 2.67
CA THR A 130 -9.55 18.46 4.13
C THR A 130 -9.54 17.08 4.75
N SER A 131 -10.04 16.05 4.04
CA SER A 131 -10.12 14.67 4.50
C SER A 131 -9.98 13.69 3.34
N GLY A 132 -9.70 12.42 3.65
CA GLY A 132 -9.65 11.33 2.70
C GLY A 132 -8.43 10.43 2.89
N LEU A 133 -8.49 9.22 2.33
CA LEU A 133 -7.48 8.18 2.47
C LEU A 133 -7.27 7.45 1.14
N LYS A 134 -6.03 7.05 0.85
CA LYS A 134 -5.71 6.12 -0.25
C LYS A 134 -6.41 4.77 -0.10
N ASP A 135 -6.78 4.42 1.13
CA ASP A 135 -7.40 3.15 1.50
C ASP A 135 -8.94 3.18 1.52
N SER A 136 -9.56 4.31 1.12
CA SER A 136 -11.02 4.49 1.19
C SER A 136 -11.82 3.52 0.32
N TYR A 137 -11.21 2.96 -0.73
CA TYR A 137 -11.86 2.03 -1.65
C TYR A 137 -11.02 0.78 -1.91
N ASN A 138 -11.70 -0.36 -1.95
CA ASN A 138 -11.11 -1.60 -2.46
C ASN A 138 -11.39 -1.72 -3.97
N PHE A 139 -10.34 -1.65 -4.78
CA PHE A 139 -10.44 -1.73 -6.24
C PHE A 139 -10.31 -3.15 -6.79
N SER A 140 -10.24 -4.19 -5.95
CA SER A 140 -10.01 -5.58 -6.38
C SER A 140 -10.97 -6.05 -7.47
N LYS A 141 -12.26 -5.71 -7.37
CA LYS A 141 -13.25 -6.07 -8.39
C LYS A 141 -12.99 -5.39 -9.73
N LEU A 142 -12.61 -4.10 -9.71
CA LEU A 142 -12.26 -3.34 -10.91
C LEU A 142 -11.00 -3.91 -11.56
N VAL A 143 -9.96 -4.10 -10.78
CA VAL A 143 -8.66 -4.67 -11.21
C VAL A 143 -8.85 -6.03 -11.88
N GLN A 144 -9.65 -6.92 -11.27
CA GLN A 144 -9.91 -8.26 -11.81
C GLN A 144 -10.71 -8.22 -13.12
N LYS A 145 -11.76 -7.40 -13.15
CA LYS A 145 -12.70 -7.36 -14.28
C LYS A 145 -12.09 -6.69 -15.50
N GLU A 146 -11.50 -5.52 -15.30
CA GLU A 146 -11.04 -4.66 -16.41
C GLU A 146 -9.55 -4.85 -16.73
N LYS A 147 -8.85 -5.74 -16.00
CA LYS A 147 -7.41 -6.01 -16.20
C LYS A 147 -6.56 -4.73 -16.22
N VAL A 148 -6.78 -3.86 -15.24
CA VAL A 148 -6.06 -2.60 -15.06
C VAL A 148 -5.22 -2.64 -13.79
N ILE A 149 -4.18 -1.82 -13.73
CA ILE A 149 -3.46 -1.52 -12.48
C ILE A 149 -4.12 -0.27 -11.88
N VAL A 150 -4.44 -0.31 -10.58
CA VAL A 150 -4.94 0.86 -9.87
C VAL A 150 -3.88 1.33 -8.88
N ILE A 151 -3.56 2.63 -8.94
CA ILE A 151 -2.70 3.31 -7.98
C ILE A 151 -3.57 4.30 -7.21
N SER A 152 -3.62 4.18 -5.88
CA SER A 152 -4.28 5.14 -5.00
C SER A 152 -3.26 5.88 -4.15
N ILE A 153 -3.47 7.17 -3.90
CA ILE A 153 -2.51 8.01 -3.18
C ILE A 153 -3.14 8.75 -2.00
N ASN A 154 -2.30 9.00 -0.98
CA ASN A 154 -2.53 10.10 -0.06
C ASN A 154 -1.88 11.37 -0.60
N TYR A 155 -2.45 12.52 -0.28
CA TYR A 155 -1.84 13.84 -0.52
C TYR A 155 -2.11 14.74 0.70
N ARG A 156 -1.24 15.70 0.94
CA ARG A 156 -1.36 16.62 2.08
C ARG A 156 -2.69 17.37 2.07
N LEU A 157 -3.32 17.44 3.23
CA LEU A 157 -4.67 17.99 3.42
C LEU A 157 -4.64 19.27 4.28
N GLY A 158 -5.72 20.02 4.22
CA GLY A 158 -5.94 21.21 5.06
C GLY A 158 -4.78 22.18 5.03
N ALA A 159 -4.41 22.70 6.20
CA ALA A 159 -3.31 23.67 6.34
C ALA A 159 -1.94 23.11 5.93
N PHE A 160 -1.72 21.80 6.02
CA PHE A 160 -0.44 21.19 5.63
C PHE A 160 -0.25 21.06 4.12
N GLY A 161 -1.34 21.00 3.36
CA GLY A 161 -1.31 20.85 1.91
C GLY A 161 -1.61 22.14 1.15
N TRP A 162 -2.42 23.00 1.70
CA TRP A 162 -3.06 24.10 0.95
C TRP A 162 -2.77 25.49 1.52
N PHE A 163 -1.93 25.57 2.56
CA PHE A 163 -1.45 26.84 3.07
C PHE A 163 -0.34 27.40 2.18
N THR A 164 -0.44 28.71 1.91
CA THR A 164 0.58 29.45 1.16
C THR A 164 0.87 30.79 1.83
N HIS A 165 2.14 31.17 1.89
CA HIS A 165 2.59 32.45 2.39
C HIS A 165 3.88 32.85 1.67
N PRO A 166 4.10 34.13 1.33
CA PRO A 166 5.31 34.56 0.61
C PRO A 166 6.61 34.12 1.27
N SER A 167 6.69 34.10 2.60
CA SER A 167 7.91 33.71 3.34
C SER A 167 8.25 32.21 3.24
N ILE A 168 7.38 31.35 2.74
CA ILE A 168 7.63 29.92 2.57
C ILE A 168 7.82 29.49 1.12
N GLN A 169 7.66 30.44 0.20
CA GLN A 169 7.82 30.22 -1.24
C GLN A 169 9.21 30.60 -1.76
N SER A 170 10.05 31.18 -0.90
CA SER A 170 11.42 31.61 -1.22
C SER A 170 12.43 30.47 -1.13
#